data_9a224341841dad42a767f43700126f1f
#
_entry.id   9a224341841dad42a767f43700126f1f
#
_cell.length_a   1.000
_cell.length_b   1.000
_cell.length_c   1.000
_cell.angle_alpha   90.00
_cell.angle_beta   90.00
_cell.angle_gamma   90.00
#
_symmetry.space_group_name_H-M   'P 1'
#
loop_
_entity.id
_entity.type
_entity.pdbx_description
1 polymer ?
#
loop_
_entity_poly.entity_id
_entity_poly.type
_entity_poly.pdbx_seq_one_letter_code
_entity_poly.pdbx_strand_id
1 'polypeptide(L)'
;APKALQLGRYLPTTPLRILVDKGGNDLADKVSADVLDKQLTPVKKQVALQLVKALKEQVAPLVEKAEKHAESQVQSIQQSAANNMQNALNEEHERLSALKQINPSVRQDEIDFIEHQISQLRHYIDKAQLKFEAIRLIVVSN
;
A
#
# COMPACT_ATOMS: atom_id res chain seq x y z
N ALA A 1 13.26 -8.27 -1.41
CA ALA A 1 14.08 -7.53 -2.38
C ALA A 1 15.50 -7.37 -1.87
N PRO A 2 16.52 -7.40 -2.72
CA PRO A 2 17.89 -7.09 -2.32
C PRO A 2 18.01 -5.69 -1.74
N LYS A 3 18.75 -5.55 -0.64
CA LYS A 3 18.93 -4.25 0.04
C LYS A 3 19.56 -3.18 -0.88
N ALA A 4 20.44 -3.60 -1.78
CA ALA A 4 21.10 -2.70 -2.72
C ALA A 4 20.13 -1.96 -3.65
N LEU A 5 18.93 -2.49 -3.89
CA LEU A 5 17.91 -1.85 -4.71
C LEU A 5 17.21 -0.71 -3.99
N GLN A 6 17.25 -0.65 -2.66
CA GLN A 6 16.59 0.36 -1.85
C GLN A 6 15.08 0.49 -2.18
N LEU A 7 14.41 -0.65 -2.28
CA LEU A 7 12.97 -0.70 -2.59
C LEU A 7 12.15 0.18 -1.64
N GLY A 8 12.49 0.19 -0.35
CA GLY A 8 11.80 0.99 0.66
C GLY A 8 11.81 2.49 0.40
N ARG A 9 12.71 2.99 -0.45
CA ARG A 9 12.74 4.39 -0.85
C ARG A 9 11.52 4.75 -1.71
N TYR A 10 11.06 3.82 -2.54
CA TYR A 10 9.95 4.04 -3.48
C TYR A 10 8.64 3.40 -2.99
N LEU A 11 8.76 2.27 -2.31
CA LEU A 11 7.61 1.52 -1.79
C LEU A 11 7.87 1.14 -0.33
N PRO A 12 7.74 2.10 0.60
CA PRO A 12 7.87 1.79 2.02
C PRO A 12 6.70 0.93 2.50
N THR A 13 6.92 0.19 3.59
CA THR A 13 5.83 -0.53 4.25
C THR A 13 4.80 0.49 4.71
N THR A 14 3.60 0.44 4.11
CA THR A 14 2.55 1.43 4.35
C THR A 14 1.32 0.72 4.92
N PRO A 15 0.84 1.09 6.11
CA PRO A 15 -0.42 0.57 6.61
C PRO A 15 -1.59 1.19 5.86
N LEU A 16 -2.56 0.36 5.50
CA LEU A 16 -3.82 0.80 4.91
C LEU A 16 -4.93 0.63 5.92
N ARG A 17 -5.73 1.66 6.08
CA ARG A 17 -6.90 1.64 6.94
C ARG A 17 -8.15 1.81 6.08
N ILE A 18 -9.07 0.84 6.21
CA ILE A 18 -10.37 0.87 5.53
C ILE A 18 -11.45 0.84 6.61
N LEU A 19 -12.42 1.74 6.51
CA LEU A 19 -13.57 1.80 7.41
C LEU A 19 -14.84 1.73 6.57
N VAL A 20 -15.51 0.58 6.57
CA VAL A 20 -16.67 0.32 5.71
C VAL A 20 -17.95 0.37 6.53
N ASP A 21 -18.94 1.15 6.06
CA ASP A 21 -20.27 1.18 6.64
C ASP A 21 -21.17 0.10 6.02
N LYS A 22 -22.43 0.04 6.44
CA LYS A 22 -23.42 -0.93 5.92
C LYS A 22 -23.61 -0.82 4.40
N GLY A 23 -23.46 0.38 3.85
CA GLY A 23 -23.59 0.60 2.42
C GLY A 23 -22.36 0.20 1.61
N GLY A 24 -21.27 -0.21 2.28
CA GLY A 24 -20.03 -0.57 1.62
C GLY A 24 -19.15 0.62 1.26
N ASN A 25 -19.42 1.79 1.80
CA ASN A 25 -18.62 2.98 1.58
C ASN A 25 -17.41 3.02 2.49
N ASP A 26 -16.26 3.42 1.96
CA ASP A 26 -15.06 3.62 2.77
C ASP A 26 -15.08 5.01 3.40
N LEU A 27 -15.17 5.05 4.73
CA LEU A 27 -15.24 6.28 5.50
C LEU A 27 -13.91 6.61 6.19
N ALA A 28 -12.81 5.93 5.85
CA ALA A 28 -11.53 6.11 6.53
C ALA A 28 -11.03 7.56 6.48
N ASP A 29 -11.28 8.27 5.38
CA ASP A 29 -10.87 9.67 5.22
C ASP A 29 -11.79 10.64 5.98
N LYS A 30 -13.03 10.26 6.24
CA LYS A 30 -14.02 11.10 6.91
C LYS A 30 -14.00 10.93 8.42
N VAL A 31 -13.62 9.75 8.90
CA VAL A 31 -13.59 9.43 10.33
C VAL A 31 -12.19 8.95 10.69
N SER A 32 -11.44 9.77 11.42
CA SER A 32 -10.09 9.39 11.86
C SER A 32 -10.14 8.31 12.92
N ALA A 33 -9.05 7.52 13.03
CA ALA A 33 -8.94 6.49 14.04
C ALA A 33 -9.06 7.06 15.46
N ASP A 34 -8.44 8.22 15.71
CA ASP A 34 -8.47 8.86 17.03
C ASP A 34 -9.89 9.29 17.43
N VAL A 35 -10.63 9.88 16.49
CA VAL A 35 -12.02 10.29 16.75
C VAL A 35 -12.90 9.07 17.02
N LEU A 36 -12.73 8.02 16.23
CA LEU A 36 -13.49 6.79 16.39
C LEU A 36 -13.17 6.11 17.74
N ASP A 37 -11.90 5.98 18.08
CA ASP A 37 -11.46 5.32 19.31
C ASP A 37 -12.01 5.99 20.57
N LYS A 38 -12.16 7.31 20.55
CA LYS A 38 -12.75 8.07 21.67
C LYS A 38 -14.23 7.74 21.90
N GLN A 39 -14.92 7.29 20.88
CA GLN A 39 -16.36 6.98 20.93
C GLN A 39 -16.63 5.50 21.18
N LEU A 40 -15.61 4.65 21.13
CA LEU A 40 -15.75 3.22 21.29
C LEU A 40 -15.79 2.83 22.77
N THR A 41 -16.69 1.90 23.09
CA THR A 41 -16.76 1.27 24.41
C THR A 41 -16.42 -0.20 24.25
N PRO A 42 -15.47 -0.74 25.06
CA PRO A 42 -15.14 -2.16 24.99
C PRO A 42 -16.33 -3.02 25.38
N VAL A 43 -16.46 -4.16 24.72
CA VAL A 43 -17.52 -5.14 24.95
C VAL A 43 -16.89 -6.38 25.60
N LYS A 44 -17.57 -6.97 26.58
CA LYS A 44 -17.12 -8.21 27.21
C LYS A 44 -16.96 -9.32 26.15
N LYS A 45 -15.93 -10.16 26.31
CA LYS A 45 -15.58 -11.20 25.35
C LYS A 45 -16.77 -12.10 24.97
N GLN A 46 -17.58 -12.50 25.95
CA GLN A 46 -18.73 -13.37 25.68
C GLN A 46 -19.79 -12.67 24.82
N VAL A 47 -20.05 -11.41 25.09
CA VAL A 47 -21.00 -10.59 24.31
C VAL A 47 -20.44 -10.36 22.91
N ALA A 48 -19.15 -10.08 22.79
CA ALA A 48 -18.49 -9.89 21.51
C ALA A 48 -18.61 -11.13 20.62
N LEU A 49 -18.41 -12.32 21.18
CA LEU A 49 -18.54 -13.58 20.43
C LEU A 49 -19.97 -13.79 19.94
N GLN A 50 -20.97 -13.46 20.76
CA GLN A 50 -22.37 -13.56 20.36
C GLN A 50 -22.71 -12.58 19.24
N LEU A 51 -22.22 -11.34 19.32
CA LEU A 51 -22.42 -10.34 18.28
C LEU A 51 -21.78 -10.76 16.95
N VAL A 52 -20.57 -11.29 16.99
CA VAL A 52 -19.90 -11.78 15.79
C VAL A 52 -20.70 -12.91 15.14
N LYS A 53 -21.19 -13.86 15.92
CA LYS A 53 -22.03 -14.96 15.40
C LYS A 53 -23.33 -14.46 14.81
N ALA A 54 -24.00 -13.52 15.50
CA ALA A 54 -25.29 -12.98 15.05
C ALA A 54 -25.16 -12.15 13.77
N LEU A 55 -24.03 -11.45 13.57
CA LEU A 55 -23.80 -10.54 12.45
C LEU A 55 -22.93 -11.13 11.34
N LYS A 56 -22.55 -12.39 11.45
CA LYS A 56 -21.63 -13.04 10.51
C LYS A 56 -22.06 -12.89 9.05
N GLU A 57 -23.32 -13.09 8.76
CA GLU A 57 -23.85 -12.99 7.39
C GLU A 57 -23.83 -11.56 6.86
N GLN A 58 -23.97 -10.57 7.75
CA GLN A 58 -23.91 -9.15 7.39
C GLN A 58 -22.48 -8.66 7.22
N VAL A 59 -21.55 -9.24 7.97
CA VAL A 59 -20.14 -8.82 7.98
C VAL A 59 -19.38 -9.32 6.75
N ALA A 60 -19.66 -10.54 6.30
CA ALA A 60 -18.93 -11.13 5.17
C ALA A 60 -18.94 -10.26 3.90
N PRO A 61 -20.10 -9.71 3.45
CA PRO A 61 -20.11 -8.80 2.30
C PRO A 61 -19.33 -7.51 2.54
N LEU A 62 -19.31 -7.01 3.78
CA LEU A 62 -18.56 -5.80 4.12
C LEU A 62 -17.06 -6.04 4.07
N VAL A 63 -16.58 -7.21 4.48
CA VAL A 63 -15.18 -7.60 4.36
C VAL A 63 -14.76 -7.65 2.89
N GLU A 64 -15.59 -8.23 2.02
CA GLU A 64 -15.31 -8.26 0.58
C GLU A 64 -15.19 -6.85 0.00
N LYS A 65 -16.07 -5.94 0.39
CA LYS A 65 -16.01 -4.55 -0.06
C LYS A 65 -14.79 -3.84 0.47
N ALA A 66 -14.40 -4.09 1.71
CA ALA A 66 -13.17 -3.56 2.28
C ALA A 66 -11.94 -4.05 1.51
N GLU A 67 -11.90 -5.33 1.14
CA GLU A 67 -10.81 -5.88 0.33
C GLU A 67 -10.72 -5.21 -1.04
N LYS A 68 -11.86 -4.94 -1.69
CA LYS A 68 -11.87 -4.23 -2.98
C LYS A 68 -11.34 -2.81 -2.85
N HIS A 69 -11.72 -2.09 -1.80
CA HIS A 69 -11.18 -0.75 -1.54
C HIS A 69 -9.67 -0.80 -1.31
N ALA A 70 -9.20 -1.79 -0.53
CA ALA A 70 -7.78 -1.97 -0.27
C ALA A 70 -7.00 -2.31 -1.54
N GLU A 71 -7.51 -3.20 -2.38
CA GLU A 71 -6.87 -3.54 -3.67
C GLU A 71 -6.74 -2.33 -4.58
N SER A 72 -7.77 -1.49 -4.64
CA SER A 72 -7.72 -0.25 -5.41
C SER A 72 -6.63 0.70 -4.89
N GLN A 73 -6.49 0.81 -3.57
CA GLN A 73 -5.42 1.61 -2.97
C GLN A 73 -4.04 1.04 -3.24
N VAL A 74 -3.88 -0.28 -3.23
CA VAL A 74 -2.61 -0.95 -3.56
C VAL A 74 -2.19 -0.63 -5.00
N GLN A 75 -3.12 -0.70 -5.95
CA GLN A 75 -2.84 -0.37 -7.34
C GLN A 75 -2.35 1.08 -7.48
N SER A 76 -2.99 2.00 -6.79
CA SER A 76 -2.60 3.41 -6.78
C SER A 76 -1.21 3.61 -6.17
N ILE A 77 -0.91 2.94 -5.07
CA ILE A 77 0.39 3.01 -4.41
C ILE A 77 1.48 2.41 -5.30
N GLN A 78 1.22 1.27 -5.93
CA GLN A 78 2.17 0.63 -6.85
C GLN A 78 2.47 1.54 -8.04
N GLN A 79 1.45 2.16 -8.62
CA GLN A 79 1.62 3.07 -9.74
C GLN A 79 2.45 4.29 -9.36
N SER A 80 2.16 4.91 -8.22
CA SER A 80 2.92 6.06 -7.72
C SER A 80 4.37 5.68 -7.43
N ALA A 81 4.59 4.52 -6.81
CA ALA A 81 5.94 4.01 -6.53
C ALA A 81 6.73 3.77 -7.82
N ALA A 82 6.09 3.14 -8.81
CA ALA A 82 6.72 2.89 -10.11
C ALA A 82 7.07 4.20 -10.82
N ASN A 83 6.17 5.18 -10.82
CA ASN A 83 6.41 6.47 -11.46
C ASN A 83 7.55 7.24 -10.78
N ASN A 84 7.56 7.27 -9.45
CA ASN A 84 8.62 7.96 -8.69
C ASN A 84 9.99 7.31 -8.93
N MET A 85 10.04 5.99 -8.91
CA MET A 85 11.25 5.23 -9.20
C MET A 85 11.73 5.49 -10.62
N GLN A 86 10.83 5.39 -11.59
CA GLN A 86 11.15 5.58 -13.01
C GLN A 86 11.71 6.98 -13.24
N ASN A 87 11.06 8.01 -12.69
CA ASN A 87 11.49 9.40 -12.86
C ASN A 87 12.88 9.63 -12.26
N ALA A 88 13.11 9.15 -11.02
CA ALA A 88 14.38 9.34 -10.35
C ALA A 88 15.54 8.64 -11.08
N LEU A 89 15.33 7.41 -11.53
CA LEU A 89 16.38 6.65 -12.19
C LEU A 89 16.55 7.03 -13.66
N ASN A 90 15.50 7.52 -14.33
CA ASN A 90 15.63 8.06 -15.66
C ASN A 90 16.47 9.34 -15.68
N GLU A 91 16.31 10.22 -14.70
CA GLU A 91 17.15 11.41 -14.57
C GLU A 91 18.62 11.02 -14.47
N GLU A 92 18.93 10.02 -13.64
CA GLU A 92 20.30 9.53 -13.49
C GLU A 92 20.82 8.88 -14.77
N HIS A 93 19.99 8.09 -15.46
CA HIS A 93 20.32 7.46 -16.73
C HIS A 93 20.65 8.51 -17.80
N GLU A 94 19.82 9.55 -17.91
CA GLU A 94 20.03 10.64 -18.86
C GLU A 94 21.32 11.40 -18.56
N ARG A 95 21.57 11.67 -17.27
CA ARG A 95 22.79 12.35 -16.83
C ARG A 95 24.05 11.57 -17.24
N LEU A 96 24.07 10.26 -16.96
CA LEU A 96 25.21 9.41 -17.32
C LEU A 96 25.37 9.27 -18.84
N SER A 97 24.26 9.15 -19.56
CA SER A 97 24.30 9.05 -21.04
C SER A 97 24.85 10.31 -21.68
N ALA A 98 24.44 11.48 -21.17
CA ALA A 98 24.96 12.77 -21.64
C ALA A 98 26.44 12.93 -21.30
N LEU A 99 26.88 12.55 -20.09
CA LEU A 99 28.27 12.61 -19.67
C LEU A 99 29.15 11.69 -20.51
N LYS A 100 28.66 10.52 -20.90
CA LYS A 100 29.39 9.56 -21.72
C LYS A 100 29.75 10.16 -23.09
N GLN A 101 28.87 10.98 -23.67
CA GLN A 101 29.11 11.62 -24.96
C GLN A 101 30.25 12.65 -24.88
N ILE A 102 30.42 13.29 -23.73
CA ILE A 102 31.43 14.33 -23.49
C ILE A 102 32.71 13.71 -22.91
N ASN A 103 32.59 12.73 -22.04
CA ASN A 103 33.70 12.14 -21.29
C ASN A 103 33.73 10.63 -21.55
N PRO A 104 34.71 10.12 -22.34
CA PRO A 104 34.80 8.69 -22.60
C PRO A 104 35.14 7.82 -21.39
N SER A 105 35.51 8.42 -20.25
CA SER A 105 35.78 7.65 -19.05
C SER A 105 34.51 7.13 -18.37
N VAL A 106 33.34 7.66 -18.73
CA VAL A 106 32.07 7.12 -18.27
C VAL A 106 31.81 5.79 -18.95
N ARG A 107 31.64 4.72 -18.17
CA ARG A 107 31.57 3.35 -18.70
C ARG A 107 30.14 2.99 -19.04
N GLN A 108 29.97 2.20 -20.09
CA GLN A 108 28.67 1.70 -20.51
C GLN A 108 28.02 0.83 -19.42
N ASP A 109 28.82 0.09 -18.65
CA ASP A 109 28.30 -0.76 -17.59
C ASP A 109 27.65 0.04 -16.44
N GLU A 110 28.04 1.30 -16.22
CA GLU A 110 27.34 2.17 -15.26
C GLU A 110 25.92 2.50 -15.73
N ILE A 111 25.74 2.73 -17.03
CA ILE A 111 24.42 2.96 -17.64
C ILE A 111 23.58 1.68 -17.58
N ASP A 112 24.17 0.56 -17.97
CA ASP A 112 23.52 -0.74 -17.95
C ASP A 112 23.08 -1.13 -16.54
N PHE A 113 23.86 -0.77 -15.52
CA PHE A 113 23.53 -1.01 -14.13
C PHE A 113 22.24 -0.29 -13.73
N ILE A 114 22.06 0.97 -14.16
CA ILE A 114 20.84 1.73 -13.86
C ILE A 114 19.63 1.12 -14.57
N GLU A 115 19.78 0.72 -15.84
CA GLU A 115 18.72 0.04 -16.58
C GLU A 115 18.28 -1.25 -15.87
N HIS A 116 19.25 -2.03 -15.40
CA HIS A 116 18.99 -3.24 -14.63
C HIS A 116 18.27 -2.93 -13.31
N GLN A 117 18.67 -1.87 -12.61
CA GLN A 117 18.04 -1.41 -11.38
C GLN A 117 16.56 -1.07 -11.60
N ILE A 118 16.26 -0.33 -12.67
CA ILE A 118 14.88 0.04 -13.04
C ILE A 118 14.04 -1.23 -13.24
N SER A 119 14.56 -2.17 -14.02
CA SER A 119 13.87 -3.43 -14.31
C SER A 119 13.59 -4.25 -13.06
N GLN A 120 14.57 -4.37 -12.17
CA GLN A 120 14.45 -5.13 -10.93
C GLN A 120 13.46 -4.48 -9.96
N LEU A 121 13.56 -3.17 -9.78
CA LEU A 121 12.66 -2.42 -8.89
C LEU A 121 11.22 -2.51 -9.41
N ARG A 122 11.02 -2.37 -10.71
CA ARG A 122 9.70 -2.52 -11.32
C ARG A 122 9.09 -3.88 -11.01
N HIS A 123 9.89 -4.92 -11.11
CA HIS A 123 9.45 -6.29 -10.79
C HIS A 123 8.98 -6.43 -9.35
N TYR A 124 9.72 -5.88 -8.38
CA TYR A 124 9.34 -5.95 -6.97
C TYR A 124 8.13 -5.06 -6.65
N ILE A 125 8.03 -3.89 -7.27
CA ILE A 125 6.86 -3.00 -7.10
C ILE A 125 5.60 -3.71 -7.62
N ASP A 126 5.66 -4.32 -8.79
CA ASP A 126 4.52 -5.00 -9.40
C ASP A 126 4.08 -6.24 -8.60
N LYS A 127 4.98 -6.82 -7.81
CA LYS A 127 4.69 -7.98 -6.97
C LYS A 127 4.26 -7.64 -5.54
N ALA A 128 4.19 -6.36 -5.19
CA ALA A 128 3.77 -5.96 -3.86
C ALA A 128 2.34 -6.44 -3.57
N GLN A 129 2.13 -6.96 -2.37
CA GLN A 129 0.86 -7.56 -1.97
C GLN A 129 0.36 -6.98 -0.67
N LEU A 130 -0.95 -7.00 -0.52
CA LEU A 130 -1.60 -6.72 0.75
C LEU A 130 -1.31 -7.83 1.75
N LYS A 131 -1.02 -7.43 2.98
CA LYS A 131 -0.98 -8.33 4.12
C LYS A 131 -2.09 -7.91 5.08
N PHE A 132 -2.96 -8.86 5.41
CA PHE A 132 -3.99 -8.64 6.40
C PHE A 132 -3.36 -8.54 7.79
N GLU A 133 -3.63 -7.45 8.50
CA GLU A 133 -3.13 -7.22 9.85
C GLU A 133 -4.20 -7.43 10.90
N ALA A 134 -5.33 -6.75 10.77
CA ALA A 134 -6.40 -6.84 11.76
C ALA A 134 -7.73 -6.38 11.19
N ILE A 135 -8.81 -6.91 11.76
CA ILE A 135 -10.16 -6.46 11.49
C ILE A 135 -10.85 -6.17 12.83
N ARG A 136 -11.65 -5.12 12.86
CA ARG A 136 -12.45 -4.75 14.02
C ARG A 136 -13.90 -4.56 13.60
N LEU A 137 -14.81 -5.26 14.28
CA LEU A 137 -16.23 -5.05 14.10
C LEU A 137 -16.72 -4.01 15.10
N ILE A 138 -17.37 -2.99 14.59
CA ILE A 138 -17.95 -1.91 15.39
C ILE A 138 -19.46 -1.95 15.22
N VAL A 139 -20.16 -2.06 16.36
CA VAL A 139 -21.62 -2.06 16.38
C VAL A 139 -22.10 -0.70 16.88
N VAL A 140 -22.96 -0.06 16.09
CA VAL A 140 -23.56 1.22 16.45
C VAL A 140 -24.83 0.92 17.25
N SER A 141 -24.88 1.43 18.46
CA SER A 141 -26.07 1.36 19.32
C SER A 141 -26.72 2.74 19.43
N ASN A 142 -28.03 2.74 19.43
CA ASN A 142 -28.82 3.97 19.63
C ASN A 142 -29.05 4.24 21.11
#